data_4dccbf006bd5cb4128ef5437a7a3de38
#
_entry.id   4dccbf006bd5cb4128ef5437a7a3de38
#
_cell.length_a   1.000
_cell.length_b   1.000
_cell.length_c   1.000
_cell.angle_alpha   90.00
_cell.angle_beta   90.00
_cell.angle_gamma   90.00
#
_symmetry.space_group_name_H-M   'P 1'
#
loop_
_entity.id
_entity.type
_entity.pdbx_description
1 polymer ?
#
loop_
_entity_poly.entity_id
_entity_poly.type
_entity_poly.pdbx_seq_one_letter_code
_entity_poly.pdbx_strand_id
1 'polypeptide(L)'
;MQCIIDSIIDIEARDLGIAGSVQWERRQATDQVEDVIIIDECESPAAVTLAIGGAGDTATEEIIRGLHDALRATSIALEEDQLLAGGGATHARIANAVRQASESEPGRARLAMDAFARAMETVPATLADNSGKDSLDAVLEMRAAAREDSDTPQGVRADGEVGDVSGVWHPRAVIEDGLESSVETAMSMLRIDQVISARGD
;
A
#
# COMPACT_ATOMS: atom_id res chain seq x y z
N MET A 1 8.02 -18.62 16.16
CA MET A 1 9.00 -18.35 17.24
C MET A 1 10.38 -18.40 16.61
N GLN A 2 11.01 -17.25 16.43
CA GLN A 2 12.33 -17.17 15.78
C GLN A 2 13.39 -17.55 16.83
N CYS A 3 14.07 -18.65 16.60
CA CYS A 3 15.19 -19.05 17.48
C CYS A 3 16.44 -18.24 17.04
N ILE A 4 16.91 -17.35 17.91
CA ILE A 4 18.17 -16.62 17.70
C ILE A 4 19.27 -17.50 18.28
N ILE A 5 20.15 -18.02 17.44
CA ILE A 5 21.29 -18.83 17.83
C ILE A 5 22.53 -17.92 17.81
N ASP A 6 23.06 -17.60 18.98
CA ASP A 6 24.22 -16.73 19.12
C ASP A 6 25.55 -17.43 18.73
N SER A 7 25.56 -18.76 18.75
CA SER A 7 26.76 -19.56 18.41
C SER A 7 26.39 -20.93 17.85
N ILE A 8 27.21 -21.45 16.92
CA ILE A 8 27.07 -22.82 16.38
C ILE A 8 27.15 -23.90 17.49
N ILE A 9 27.74 -23.58 18.62
CA ILE A 9 27.90 -24.50 19.77
C ILE A 9 26.57 -24.71 20.49
N ASP A 10 25.64 -23.78 20.34
CA ASP A 10 24.33 -23.78 21.03
C ASP A 10 23.22 -24.51 20.24
N ILE A 11 23.56 -25.13 19.08
CA ILE A 11 22.59 -25.86 18.25
C ILE A 11 22.29 -27.22 18.90
N GLU A 12 21.02 -27.43 19.25
CA GLU A 12 20.51 -28.71 19.73
C GLU A 12 19.75 -29.47 18.63
N ALA A 13 19.54 -30.75 18.83
CA ALA A 13 18.81 -31.58 17.85
C ALA A 13 17.40 -31.07 17.54
N ARG A 14 16.76 -30.38 18.46
CA ARG A 14 15.44 -29.74 18.27
C ARG A 14 15.46 -28.53 17.33
N ASP A 15 16.64 -27.96 17.11
CA ASP A 15 16.83 -26.78 16.23
C ASP A 15 17.12 -27.20 14.79
N LEU A 16 17.31 -28.51 14.57
CA LEU A 16 17.56 -29.08 13.26
C LEU A 16 16.25 -29.39 12.54
N GLY A 17 16.23 -29.16 11.22
CA GLY A 17 15.15 -29.55 10.32
C GLY A 17 15.54 -30.72 9.43
N ILE A 18 14.60 -31.18 8.63
CA ILE A 18 14.80 -32.22 7.62
C ILE A 18 14.57 -31.59 6.25
N ALA A 19 15.51 -31.78 5.34
CA ALA A 19 15.39 -31.40 3.94
C ALA A 19 15.54 -32.65 3.05
N GLY A 20 14.76 -32.70 1.97
CA GLY A 20 14.86 -33.77 0.98
C GLY A 20 16.07 -33.58 0.08
N SER A 21 16.43 -32.35 -0.27
CA SER A 21 17.64 -32.06 -1.03
C SER A 21 18.34 -30.80 -0.57
N VAL A 22 19.67 -30.79 -0.67
CA VAL A 22 20.52 -29.63 -0.47
C VAL A 22 21.48 -29.55 -1.65
N GLN A 23 21.43 -28.45 -2.39
CA GLN A 23 22.26 -28.23 -3.56
C GLN A 23 23.06 -26.93 -3.41
N TRP A 24 24.26 -26.94 -3.92
CA TRP A 24 25.08 -25.73 -4.04
C TRP A 24 25.14 -25.34 -5.52
N GLU A 25 24.82 -24.08 -5.80
CA GLU A 25 24.90 -23.50 -7.13
C GLU A 25 25.72 -22.23 -7.11
N ARG A 26 26.56 -22.08 -8.14
CA ARG A 26 27.22 -20.81 -8.43
C ARG A 26 26.43 -20.08 -9.50
N ARG A 27 25.83 -18.95 -9.12
CA ARG A 27 25.06 -18.11 -10.02
C ARG A 27 25.86 -16.87 -10.40
N GLN A 28 25.79 -16.50 -11.67
CA GLN A 28 26.35 -15.24 -12.14
C GLN A 28 25.20 -14.22 -12.19
N ALA A 29 25.18 -13.32 -11.21
CA ALA A 29 24.39 -12.10 -11.28
C ALA A 29 25.24 -11.05 -12.04
N THR A 30 24.61 -10.05 -12.63
CA THR A 30 25.12 -9.09 -13.64
C THR A 30 26.60 -8.72 -13.53
N ASP A 31 27.16 -8.53 -12.33
CA ASP A 31 28.58 -8.20 -12.09
C ASP A 31 29.22 -8.99 -10.94
N GLN A 32 28.49 -9.87 -10.29
CA GLN A 32 28.99 -10.64 -9.14
C GLN A 32 28.68 -12.11 -9.31
N VAL A 33 29.59 -12.95 -8.81
CA VAL A 33 29.37 -14.40 -8.71
C VAL A 33 28.91 -14.68 -7.29
N GLU A 34 27.72 -15.22 -7.16
CA GLU A 34 27.15 -15.61 -5.89
C GLU A 34 27.09 -17.12 -5.75
N ASP A 35 27.51 -17.59 -4.59
CA ASP A 35 27.35 -18.98 -4.20
C ASP A 35 26.04 -19.12 -3.39
N VAL A 36 25.10 -19.89 -3.91
CA VAL A 36 23.75 -20.07 -3.34
C VAL A 36 23.59 -21.52 -2.87
N ILE A 37 23.12 -21.70 -1.65
CA ILE A 37 22.71 -23.01 -1.13
C ILE A 37 21.20 -23.09 -1.25
N ILE A 38 20.73 -24.07 -2.02
CA ILE A 38 19.30 -24.37 -2.21
C ILE A 38 18.95 -25.54 -1.31
N ILE A 39 18.00 -25.32 -0.41
CA ILE A 39 17.44 -26.33 0.48
C ILE A 39 16.00 -26.56 0.04
N ASP A 40 15.67 -27.77 -0.41
CA ASP A 40 14.37 -28.09 -1.00
C ASP A 40 13.76 -29.36 -0.39
N GLU A 41 12.49 -29.59 -0.71
CA GLU A 41 11.70 -30.72 -0.22
C GLU A 41 11.65 -30.78 1.32
N CYS A 42 11.47 -29.63 1.98
CA CYS A 42 11.28 -29.57 3.43
C CYS A 42 9.85 -29.98 3.78
N GLU A 43 9.66 -30.88 4.74
CA GLU A 43 8.32 -31.35 5.16
C GLU A 43 7.47 -30.23 5.79
N SER A 44 8.10 -29.28 6.47
CA SER A 44 7.42 -28.15 7.13
C SER A 44 8.32 -26.91 7.11
N PRO A 45 8.43 -26.22 5.98
CA PRO A 45 9.30 -25.06 5.89
C PRO A 45 8.79 -23.91 6.77
N ALA A 46 9.61 -23.45 7.72
CA ALA A 46 9.32 -22.27 8.53
C ALA A 46 9.60 -20.97 7.77
N ALA A 47 10.34 -21.02 6.68
CA ALA A 47 10.69 -19.90 5.83
C ALA A 47 10.76 -20.33 4.37
N VAL A 48 10.44 -19.39 3.48
CA VAL A 48 10.53 -19.56 2.03
C VAL A 48 11.34 -18.39 1.47
N THR A 49 12.23 -18.69 0.54
CA THR A 49 13.01 -17.65 -0.17
C THR A 49 12.38 -17.37 -1.53
N LEU A 50 12.07 -16.13 -1.79
CA LEU A 50 11.62 -15.65 -3.10
C LEU A 50 12.82 -15.07 -3.84
N ALA A 51 13.26 -15.74 -4.90
CA ALA A 51 14.32 -15.26 -5.76
C ALA A 51 13.74 -14.37 -6.87
N ILE A 52 14.23 -13.12 -6.97
CA ILE A 52 13.74 -12.15 -7.94
C ILE A 52 14.88 -11.85 -8.91
N GLY A 53 14.63 -12.08 -10.20
CA GLY A 53 15.52 -11.68 -11.28
C GLY A 53 15.03 -10.41 -11.96
N GLY A 54 15.95 -9.53 -12.38
CA GLY A 54 15.64 -8.29 -13.07
C GLY A 54 16.71 -7.89 -14.09
N ALA A 55 16.39 -6.90 -14.92
CA ALA A 55 17.28 -6.41 -15.96
C ALA A 55 18.33 -5.39 -15.46
N GLY A 56 18.55 -5.28 -14.16
CA GLY A 56 19.51 -4.40 -13.50
C GLY A 56 19.14 -4.16 -12.05
N ASP A 57 20.11 -3.70 -11.26
CA ASP A 57 19.99 -3.58 -9.80
C ASP A 57 18.82 -2.67 -9.37
N THR A 58 18.69 -1.50 -9.97
CA THR A 58 17.61 -0.55 -9.63
C THR A 58 16.22 -1.12 -9.90
N ALA A 59 16.04 -1.82 -11.03
CA ALA A 59 14.75 -2.44 -11.35
C ALA A 59 14.45 -3.61 -10.41
N THR A 60 15.46 -4.39 -10.05
CA THR A 60 15.33 -5.51 -9.11
C THR A 60 14.98 -5.01 -7.70
N GLU A 61 15.65 -3.96 -7.22
CA GLU A 61 15.35 -3.35 -5.92
C GLU A 61 13.91 -2.82 -5.84
N GLU A 62 13.41 -2.21 -6.92
CA GLU A 62 12.04 -1.72 -6.97
C GLU A 62 11.00 -2.86 -6.95
N ILE A 63 11.27 -3.95 -7.66
CA ILE A 63 10.42 -5.16 -7.62
C ILE A 63 10.42 -5.77 -6.21
N ILE A 64 11.60 -5.86 -5.57
CA ILE A 64 11.73 -6.38 -4.19
C ILE A 64 10.90 -5.53 -3.23
N ARG A 65 10.98 -4.20 -3.34
CA ARG A 65 10.22 -3.27 -2.50
C ARG A 65 8.72 -3.46 -2.71
N GLY A 66 8.26 -3.45 -3.96
CA GLY A 66 6.84 -3.65 -4.29
C GLY A 66 6.30 -5.00 -3.82
N LEU A 67 7.11 -6.07 -3.94
CA LEU A 67 6.73 -7.39 -3.44
C LEU A 67 6.65 -7.44 -1.91
N HIS A 68 7.60 -6.80 -1.22
CA HIS A 68 7.57 -6.70 0.23
C HIS A 68 6.32 -5.97 0.73
N ASP A 69 5.95 -4.86 0.08
CA ASP A 69 4.75 -4.10 0.41
C ASP A 69 3.47 -4.92 0.14
N ALA A 70 3.43 -5.65 -0.98
CA ALA A 70 2.30 -6.53 -1.32
C ALA A 70 2.14 -7.69 -0.32
N LEU A 71 3.24 -8.33 0.10
CA LEU A 71 3.22 -9.39 1.11
C LEU A 71 2.75 -8.86 2.46
N ARG A 72 3.21 -7.68 2.86
CA ARG A 72 2.77 -7.06 4.11
C ARG A 72 1.29 -6.68 4.08
N ALA A 73 0.82 -6.08 2.99
CA ALA A 73 -0.60 -5.79 2.81
C ALA A 73 -1.46 -7.07 2.86
N THR A 74 -0.98 -8.14 2.25
CA THR A 74 -1.68 -9.45 2.27
C THR A 74 -1.72 -10.02 3.70
N SER A 75 -0.63 -9.92 4.47
CA SER A 75 -0.59 -10.36 5.87
C SER A 75 -1.62 -9.61 6.72
N ILE A 76 -1.66 -8.28 6.61
CA ILE A 76 -2.65 -7.45 7.32
C ILE A 76 -4.08 -7.83 6.93
N ALA A 77 -4.33 -8.05 5.63
CA ALA A 77 -5.64 -8.46 5.16
C ALA A 77 -6.11 -9.80 5.74
N LEU A 78 -5.18 -10.76 5.91
CA LEU A 78 -5.45 -12.07 6.49
C LEU A 78 -5.66 -12.01 8.03
N GLU A 79 -4.99 -11.07 8.70
CA GLU A 79 -5.11 -10.89 10.15
C GLU A 79 -6.42 -10.20 10.54
N GLU A 80 -6.87 -9.22 9.73
CA GLU A 80 -8.02 -8.37 10.06
C GLU A 80 -9.33 -8.80 9.40
N ASP A 81 -9.25 -9.59 8.34
CA ASP A 81 -10.40 -10.08 7.54
C ASP A 81 -11.34 -8.94 7.05
N GLN A 82 -10.77 -7.76 6.79
CA GLN A 82 -11.51 -6.59 6.31
C GLN A 82 -10.81 -5.91 5.16
N LEU A 83 -11.53 -5.80 4.05
CA LEU A 83 -11.04 -5.23 2.79
C LEU A 83 -11.91 -4.06 2.34
N LEU A 84 -11.26 -3.07 1.73
CA LEU A 84 -11.89 -1.92 1.10
C LEU A 84 -11.55 -1.90 -0.39
N ALA A 85 -12.46 -1.38 -1.20
CA ALA A 85 -12.27 -1.29 -2.64
C ALA A 85 -11.15 -0.31 -3.00
N GLY A 86 -10.28 -0.73 -3.91
CA GLY A 86 -9.16 0.05 -4.44
C GLY A 86 -9.55 1.02 -5.56
N GLY A 87 -8.56 1.43 -6.37
CA GLY A 87 -8.80 2.33 -7.49
C GLY A 87 -9.37 3.71 -7.10
N GLY A 88 -9.16 4.16 -5.85
CA GLY A 88 -9.75 5.39 -5.33
C GLY A 88 -11.24 5.29 -4.95
N ALA A 89 -11.89 4.13 -5.13
CA ALA A 89 -13.32 3.93 -4.85
C ALA A 89 -13.68 4.27 -3.39
N THR A 90 -12.92 3.74 -2.44
CA THR A 90 -13.12 4.02 -1.02
C THR A 90 -12.96 5.50 -0.71
N HIS A 91 -11.95 6.16 -1.26
CA HIS A 91 -11.69 7.59 -1.06
C HIS A 91 -12.84 8.45 -1.61
N ALA A 92 -13.36 8.12 -2.80
CA ALA A 92 -14.51 8.81 -3.38
C ALA A 92 -15.78 8.64 -2.54
N ARG A 93 -16.03 7.45 -1.97
CA ARG A 93 -17.16 7.20 -1.06
C ARG A 93 -17.01 7.99 0.24
N ILE A 94 -15.81 8.06 0.83
CA ILE A 94 -15.52 8.90 2.01
C ILE A 94 -15.78 10.37 1.67
N ALA A 95 -15.27 10.87 0.53
CA ALA A 95 -15.51 12.24 0.08
C ALA A 95 -17.00 12.55 -0.06
N ASN A 96 -17.79 11.64 -0.63
CA ASN A 96 -19.23 11.79 -0.77
C ASN A 96 -19.94 11.84 0.60
N ALA A 97 -19.60 10.92 1.50
CA ALA A 97 -20.19 10.88 2.85
C ALA A 97 -19.88 12.16 3.64
N VAL A 98 -18.64 12.66 3.57
CA VAL A 98 -18.25 13.91 4.23
C VAL A 98 -18.98 15.10 3.64
N ARG A 99 -19.19 15.18 2.31
CA ARG A 99 -20.02 16.25 1.69
C ARG A 99 -21.46 16.21 2.15
N GLN A 100 -22.06 15.03 2.20
CA GLN A 100 -23.44 14.89 2.71
C GLN A 100 -23.53 15.37 4.17
N ALA A 101 -22.59 14.96 5.02
CA ALA A 101 -22.55 15.40 6.39
C ALA A 101 -22.34 16.93 6.51
N SER A 102 -21.53 17.52 5.61
CA SER A 102 -21.25 18.95 5.61
C SER A 102 -22.46 19.84 5.32
N GLU A 103 -23.51 19.30 4.66
CA GLU A 103 -24.74 20.04 4.37
C GLU A 103 -25.47 20.49 5.64
N SER A 104 -25.37 19.72 6.70
CA SER A 104 -25.98 20.02 8.00
C SER A 104 -25.10 20.88 8.92
N GLU A 105 -23.83 21.07 8.57
CA GLU A 105 -22.87 21.79 9.43
C GLU A 105 -22.86 23.31 9.13
N PRO A 106 -23.04 24.16 10.14
CA PRO A 106 -23.01 25.60 9.95
C PRO A 106 -21.60 26.17 9.96
N GLY A 107 -21.38 27.26 9.23
CA GLY A 107 -20.21 28.11 9.34
C GLY A 107 -18.92 27.54 8.78
N ARG A 108 -17.81 27.77 9.49
CA ARG A 108 -16.45 27.44 9.00
C ARG A 108 -16.15 25.95 9.00
N ALA A 109 -16.81 25.16 9.84
CA ALA A 109 -16.64 23.70 9.88
C ALA A 109 -16.99 23.07 8.53
N ARG A 110 -18.06 23.54 7.87
CA ARG A 110 -18.43 23.11 6.53
C ARG A 110 -17.31 23.29 5.50
N LEU A 111 -16.61 24.44 5.55
CA LEU A 111 -15.48 24.70 4.63
C LEU A 111 -14.33 23.72 4.83
N ALA A 112 -14.06 23.34 6.08
CA ALA A 112 -13.03 22.34 6.39
C ALA A 112 -13.44 20.95 5.89
N MET A 113 -14.70 20.56 6.08
CA MET A 113 -15.23 19.30 5.57
C MET A 113 -15.20 19.23 4.03
N ASP A 114 -15.55 20.32 3.35
CA ASP A 114 -15.46 20.41 1.89
C ASP A 114 -13.99 20.34 1.41
N ALA A 115 -13.04 20.91 2.15
CA ALA A 115 -11.62 20.81 1.85
C ALA A 115 -11.11 19.38 2.04
N PHE A 116 -11.51 18.70 3.11
CA PHE A 116 -11.18 17.29 3.36
C PHE A 116 -11.74 16.39 2.25
N ALA A 117 -13.01 16.57 1.88
CA ALA A 117 -13.62 15.80 0.79
C ALA A 117 -12.87 15.98 -0.55
N ARG A 118 -12.40 17.20 -0.86
CA ARG A 118 -11.56 17.44 -2.03
C ARG A 118 -10.19 16.76 -1.92
N ALA A 119 -9.60 16.73 -0.73
CA ALA A 119 -8.34 16.04 -0.51
C ALA A 119 -8.47 14.52 -0.76
N MET A 120 -9.58 13.91 -0.36
CA MET A 120 -9.84 12.50 -0.67
C MET A 120 -9.92 12.22 -2.18
N GLU A 121 -10.44 13.14 -2.96
CA GLU A 121 -10.54 13.01 -4.41
C GLU A 121 -9.19 13.16 -5.14
N THR A 122 -8.14 13.62 -4.46
CA THR A 122 -6.80 13.65 -5.04
C THR A 122 -6.30 12.26 -5.39
N VAL A 123 -6.70 11.22 -4.64
CA VAL A 123 -6.28 9.84 -4.92
C VAL A 123 -6.78 9.35 -6.28
N PRO A 124 -8.09 9.31 -6.58
CA PRO A 124 -8.55 8.92 -7.92
C PRO A 124 -8.08 9.88 -9.02
N ALA A 125 -7.95 11.19 -8.74
CA ALA A 125 -7.41 12.16 -9.69
C ALA A 125 -5.98 11.79 -10.12
N THR A 126 -5.11 11.50 -9.14
CA THR A 126 -3.70 11.12 -9.40
C THR A 126 -3.62 9.79 -10.16
N LEU A 127 -4.49 8.82 -9.87
CA LEU A 127 -4.52 7.56 -10.61
C LEU A 127 -4.88 7.78 -12.09
N ALA A 128 -5.84 8.66 -12.38
CA ALA A 128 -6.20 9.02 -13.75
C ALA A 128 -5.06 9.75 -14.47
N ASP A 129 -4.46 10.77 -13.84
CA ASP A 129 -3.32 11.50 -14.39
C ASP A 129 -2.15 10.56 -14.71
N ASN A 130 -1.79 9.64 -13.81
CA ASN A 130 -0.73 8.67 -14.01
C ASN A 130 -1.01 7.70 -15.18
N SER A 131 -2.27 7.50 -15.51
CA SER A 131 -2.71 6.70 -16.66
C SER A 131 -2.91 7.50 -17.92
N GLY A 132 -2.58 8.81 -17.91
CA GLY A 132 -2.70 9.74 -19.05
C GLY A 132 -4.13 10.14 -19.37
N LYS A 133 -5.06 10.06 -18.42
CA LYS A 133 -6.46 10.49 -18.53
C LYS A 133 -6.68 11.83 -17.85
N ASP A 134 -7.77 12.50 -18.21
CA ASP A 134 -8.17 13.74 -17.56
C ASP A 134 -8.65 13.48 -16.12
N SER A 135 -7.92 14.03 -15.14
CA SER A 135 -8.23 13.83 -13.74
C SER A 135 -9.55 14.48 -13.31
N LEU A 136 -9.96 15.57 -13.98
CA LEU A 136 -11.23 16.23 -13.67
C LEU A 136 -12.41 15.37 -14.10
N ASP A 137 -12.35 14.81 -15.30
CA ASP A 137 -13.39 13.91 -15.81
C ASP A 137 -13.50 12.67 -14.92
N ALA A 138 -12.37 12.04 -14.56
CA ALA A 138 -12.34 10.91 -13.66
C ALA A 138 -12.97 11.22 -12.29
N VAL A 139 -12.66 12.38 -11.69
CA VAL A 139 -13.26 12.80 -10.41
C VAL A 139 -14.75 13.01 -10.55
N LEU A 140 -15.23 13.59 -11.65
CA LEU A 140 -16.68 13.80 -11.88
C LEU A 140 -17.43 12.46 -12.02
N GLU A 141 -16.86 11.50 -12.75
CA GLU A 141 -17.42 10.15 -12.88
C GLU A 141 -17.40 9.41 -11.53
N MET A 142 -16.30 9.49 -10.79
CA MET A 142 -16.19 8.90 -9.45
C MET A 142 -17.20 9.49 -8.45
N ARG A 143 -17.48 10.79 -8.53
CA ARG A 143 -18.54 11.43 -7.73
C ARG A 143 -19.94 10.91 -8.09
N ALA A 144 -20.20 10.69 -9.37
CA ALA A 144 -21.46 10.11 -9.83
C ALA A 144 -21.59 8.68 -9.30
N ALA A 145 -20.58 7.85 -9.51
CA ALA A 145 -20.55 6.47 -9.05
C ALA A 145 -20.67 6.33 -7.52
N ALA A 146 -20.04 7.23 -6.76
CA ALA A 146 -20.09 7.21 -5.29
C ALA A 146 -21.48 7.58 -4.71
N ARG A 147 -22.37 8.16 -5.53
CA ARG A 147 -23.77 8.47 -5.14
C ARG A 147 -24.72 7.31 -5.42
N GLU A 148 -24.32 6.42 -6.31
CA GLU A 148 -25.09 5.23 -6.62
C GLU A 148 -24.83 4.18 -5.54
N ASP A 149 -25.92 3.62 -5.00
CA ASP A 149 -25.85 2.52 -4.02
C ASP A 149 -25.69 1.20 -4.81
N SER A 150 -24.53 1.05 -5.43
CA SER A 150 -24.17 -0.12 -6.21
C SER A 150 -23.30 -1.08 -5.40
N ASP A 151 -23.65 -2.36 -5.47
CA ASP A 151 -22.84 -3.44 -4.88
C ASP A 151 -21.47 -3.58 -5.58
N THR A 152 -21.37 -3.10 -6.83
CA THR A 152 -20.12 -3.14 -7.60
C THR A 152 -19.29 -1.88 -7.34
N PRO A 153 -18.10 -2.00 -6.74
CA PRO A 153 -17.25 -0.84 -6.48
C PRO A 153 -16.72 -0.25 -7.79
N GLN A 154 -16.94 1.04 -7.96
CA GLN A 154 -16.42 1.80 -9.10
C GLN A 154 -15.19 2.58 -8.69
N GLY A 155 -14.12 2.46 -9.49
CA GLY A 155 -12.83 3.11 -9.25
C GLY A 155 -12.06 3.34 -10.54
N VAL A 156 -10.92 4.00 -10.46
CA VAL A 156 -10.00 4.18 -11.59
C VAL A 156 -9.23 2.88 -11.81
N ARG A 157 -9.35 2.32 -12.99
CA ARG A 157 -8.68 1.10 -13.41
C ARG A 157 -7.27 1.38 -13.94
N ALA A 158 -6.52 0.33 -14.25
CA ALA A 158 -5.17 0.43 -14.78
C ALA A 158 -5.07 1.18 -16.14
N ASP A 159 -6.17 1.20 -16.92
CA ASP A 159 -6.29 1.95 -18.17
C ASP A 159 -6.68 3.43 -17.96
N GLY A 160 -6.87 3.84 -16.72
CA GLY A 160 -7.28 5.19 -16.32
C GLY A 160 -8.77 5.48 -16.44
N GLU A 161 -9.56 4.55 -16.97
CA GLU A 161 -11.02 4.69 -17.06
C GLU A 161 -11.67 4.36 -15.71
N VAL A 162 -12.77 5.02 -15.41
CA VAL A 162 -13.61 4.69 -14.25
C VAL A 162 -14.45 3.46 -14.57
N GLY A 163 -14.47 2.50 -13.68
CA GLY A 163 -15.22 1.27 -13.89
C GLY A 163 -15.11 0.30 -12.71
N ASP A 164 -15.55 -0.93 -12.92
CA ASP A 164 -15.54 -1.99 -11.92
C ASP A 164 -14.11 -2.30 -11.45
N VAL A 165 -13.88 -2.22 -10.14
CA VAL A 165 -12.62 -2.53 -9.44
C VAL A 165 -12.78 -3.68 -8.44
N SER A 166 -13.73 -4.58 -8.66
CA SER A 166 -14.00 -5.73 -7.77
C SER A 166 -12.80 -6.65 -7.54
N GLY A 167 -11.75 -6.55 -8.35
CA GLY A 167 -10.49 -7.29 -8.19
C GLY A 167 -9.38 -6.53 -7.47
N VAL A 168 -9.62 -5.29 -7.06
CA VAL A 168 -8.60 -4.43 -6.45
C VAL A 168 -9.01 -4.09 -5.02
N TRP A 169 -8.24 -4.61 -4.05
CA TRP A 169 -8.57 -4.50 -2.64
C TRP A 169 -7.41 -3.93 -1.83
N HIS A 170 -7.73 -3.20 -0.78
CA HIS A 170 -6.81 -2.75 0.25
C HIS A 170 -7.24 -3.25 1.62
N PRO A 171 -6.31 -3.64 2.51
CA PRO A 171 -6.63 -3.85 3.91
C PRO A 171 -7.23 -2.56 4.51
N ARG A 172 -8.28 -2.72 5.30
CA ARG A 172 -8.96 -1.58 5.93
C ARG A 172 -7.99 -0.77 6.80
N ALA A 173 -7.18 -1.42 7.63
CA ALA A 173 -6.23 -0.76 8.51
C ALA A 173 -5.26 0.15 7.76
N VAL A 174 -4.77 -0.25 6.59
CA VAL A 174 -3.85 0.58 5.79
C VAL A 174 -4.50 1.91 5.38
N ILE A 175 -5.78 1.88 5.02
CA ILE A 175 -6.52 3.10 4.66
C ILE A 175 -6.83 3.95 5.89
N GLU A 176 -7.24 3.33 7.00
CA GLU A 176 -7.53 4.01 8.27
C GLU A 176 -6.29 4.71 8.83
N ASP A 177 -5.18 3.99 8.98
CA ASP A 177 -3.91 4.53 9.48
C ASP A 177 -3.38 5.67 8.59
N GLY A 178 -3.50 5.51 7.27
CA GLY A 178 -3.12 6.52 6.30
C GLY A 178 -3.95 7.81 6.44
N LEU A 179 -5.25 7.69 6.65
CA LEU A 179 -6.15 8.82 6.86
C LEU A 179 -5.88 9.50 8.21
N GLU A 180 -5.74 8.73 9.28
CA GLU A 180 -5.46 9.26 10.62
C GLU A 180 -4.14 10.04 10.64
N SER A 181 -3.06 9.44 10.15
CA SER A 181 -1.75 10.09 10.05
C SER A 181 -1.77 11.35 9.19
N SER A 182 -2.52 11.33 8.08
CA SER A 182 -2.67 12.49 7.19
C SER A 182 -3.41 13.65 7.88
N VAL A 183 -4.48 13.35 8.61
CA VAL A 183 -5.25 14.34 9.38
C VAL A 183 -4.42 14.92 10.50
N GLU A 184 -3.72 14.09 11.27
CA GLU A 184 -2.83 14.56 12.35
C GLU A 184 -1.72 15.47 11.82
N THR A 185 -1.12 15.11 10.69
CA THR A 185 -0.09 15.93 10.04
C THR A 185 -0.67 17.26 9.57
N ALA A 186 -1.82 17.27 8.92
CA ALA A 186 -2.50 18.49 8.49
C ALA A 186 -2.86 19.39 9.68
N MET A 187 -3.38 18.81 10.76
CA MET A 187 -3.69 19.55 12.00
C MET A 187 -2.41 20.15 12.62
N SER A 188 -1.31 19.42 12.60
CA SER A 188 -0.03 19.90 13.12
C SER A 188 0.49 21.09 12.30
N MET A 189 0.38 21.02 10.97
CA MET A 189 0.74 22.14 10.08
C MET A 189 -0.14 23.36 10.30
N LEU A 190 -1.45 23.19 10.48
CA LEU A 190 -2.41 24.28 10.72
C LEU A 190 -2.18 24.99 12.07
N ARG A 191 -1.49 24.37 13.03
CA ARG A 191 -1.14 24.99 14.33
C ARG A 191 0.11 25.85 14.27
N ILE A 192 0.83 25.89 13.14
CA ILE A 192 2.03 26.71 12.97
C ILE A 192 1.61 28.10 12.55
N ASP A 193 1.72 29.06 13.46
CA ASP A 193 1.34 30.47 13.21
C ASP A 193 2.42 31.23 12.42
N GLN A 194 3.70 30.90 12.63
CA GLN A 194 4.82 31.62 12.00
C GLN A 194 6.07 30.71 11.87
N VAL A 195 6.71 30.78 10.72
CA VAL A 195 8.03 30.18 10.48
C VAL A 195 9.06 31.31 10.35
N ILE A 196 10.04 31.35 11.26
CA ILE A 196 11.14 32.30 11.22
C ILE A 196 12.35 31.60 10.63
N SER A 197 12.77 32.00 9.42
CA SER A 197 14.03 31.54 8.83
C SER A 197 15.16 32.49 9.28
N ALA A 198 16.15 31.95 10.03
CA ALA A 198 17.41 32.66 10.25
C ALA A 198 18.25 32.54 8.96
N ARG A 199 18.53 33.66 8.28
CA ARG A 199 19.63 33.70 7.31
C ARG A 199 20.91 33.65 8.13
N GLY A 200 21.65 32.57 8.02
CA GLY A 200 23.05 32.59 8.44
C GLY A 200 23.85 33.50 7.50
N ASP A 201 24.58 34.44 8.07
CA ASP A 201 25.61 35.21 7.38
C ASP A 201 26.79 34.32 6.97
#